data_088703e0abcaa0d2f0445f412542e651
#
_entry.id   088703e0abcaa0d2f0445f412542e651
#
_cell.length_a   1.000
_cell.length_b   1.000
_cell.length_c   1.000
_cell.angle_alpha   90.00
_cell.angle_beta   90.00
_cell.angle_gamma   90.00
#
_symmetry.space_group_name_H-M   'P 1'
#
loop_
_entity.id
_entity.type
_entity.pdbx_description
1 polymer ?
#
loop_
_entity_poly.entity_id
_entity_poly.type
_entity_poly.pdbx_seq_one_letter_code
_entity_poly.pdbx_strand_id
1 'polypeptide(L)'
;MNIKDSKGNAINYERLEFLGDAMLSAVIASHLYLEVPAGDEGYLTKMRSKVVSREHLNELGKELNLISLVESKIPAGQFGDNIHGNLFEALVGAIFLDKGYKYCENFIYKQVITPYVDIETLEGKVISYKS
;
A
#
# COMPACT_ATOMS: atom_id res chain seq x y z
N MET A 1 -17.74 -7.21 1.20
CA MET A 1 -17.61 -6.94 -0.22
C MET A 1 -17.57 -8.26 -0.99
N ASN A 2 -18.55 -8.52 -1.82
CA ASN A 2 -18.66 -9.78 -2.55
C ASN A 2 -18.19 -9.58 -3.99
N ILE A 3 -16.89 -9.74 -4.18
CA ILE A 3 -16.29 -9.73 -5.50
C ILE A 3 -15.94 -11.17 -5.85
N LYS A 4 -16.23 -11.58 -7.07
CA LYS A 4 -15.89 -12.92 -7.55
C LYS A 4 -14.78 -12.84 -8.58
N ASP A 5 -13.89 -13.82 -8.55
CA ASP A 5 -12.84 -13.92 -9.56
C ASP A 5 -13.41 -14.53 -10.86
N SER A 6 -12.56 -14.70 -11.87
CA SER A 6 -12.98 -15.20 -13.18
C SER A 6 -13.55 -16.62 -13.12
N LYS A 7 -13.28 -17.36 -12.05
CA LYS A 7 -13.76 -18.72 -11.84
C LYS A 7 -15.02 -18.77 -10.98
N GLY A 8 -15.58 -17.60 -10.60
CA GLY A 8 -16.77 -17.53 -9.79
C GLY A 8 -16.55 -17.67 -8.30
N ASN A 9 -15.30 -17.77 -7.85
CA ASN A 9 -14.99 -17.86 -6.43
C ASN A 9 -15.06 -16.48 -5.79
N ALA A 10 -15.60 -16.40 -4.56
CA ALA A 10 -15.65 -15.14 -3.83
C ALA A 10 -14.25 -14.65 -3.56
N ILE A 11 -13.99 -13.35 -3.83
CA ILE A 11 -12.74 -12.71 -3.50
C ILE A 11 -12.87 -12.13 -2.10
N ASN A 12 -12.09 -12.67 -1.17
CA ASN A 12 -12.10 -12.28 0.22
C ASN A 12 -11.35 -10.95 0.40
N TYR A 13 -11.91 -10.05 1.21
CA TYR A 13 -11.32 -8.77 1.50
C TYR A 13 -9.87 -8.89 2.06
N GLU A 14 -9.67 -9.82 2.98
CA GLU A 14 -8.34 -10.05 3.56
C GLU A 14 -7.34 -10.58 2.53
N ARG A 15 -7.82 -11.36 1.58
CA ARG A 15 -6.97 -11.86 0.51
C ARG A 15 -6.55 -10.74 -0.44
N LEU A 16 -7.44 -9.77 -0.66
CA LEU A 16 -7.10 -8.59 -1.45
C LEU A 16 -6.06 -7.74 -0.73
N GLU A 17 -6.17 -7.59 0.60
CA GLU A 17 -5.16 -6.88 1.39
C GLU A 17 -3.80 -7.54 1.27
N PHE A 18 -3.77 -8.86 1.37
CA PHE A 18 -2.52 -9.62 1.23
C PHE A 18 -1.86 -9.36 -0.12
N LEU A 19 -2.65 -9.44 -1.19
CA LEU A 19 -2.15 -9.20 -2.54
C LEU A 19 -1.69 -7.76 -2.72
N GLY A 20 -2.47 -6.80 -2.24
CA GLY A 20 -2.13 -5.39 -2.33
C GLY A 20 -0.86 -5.04 -1.57
N ASP A 21 -0.67 -5.63 -0.39
CA ASP A 21 0.55 -5.45 0.38
C ASP A 21 1.77 -5.93 -0.40
N ALA A 22 1.67 -7.08 -1.04
CA ALA A 22 2.76 -7.61 -1.85
C ALA A 22 3.07 -6.69 -3.04
N MET A 23 2.04 -6.17 -3.70
CA MET A 23 2.22 -5.25 -4.83
C MET A 23 2.88 -3.95 -4.40
N LEU A 24 2.41 -3.37 -3.30
CA LEU A 24 3.01 -2.16 -2.75
C LEU A 24 4.49 -2.37 -2.43
N SER A 25 4.79 -3.46 -1.74
CA SER A 25 6.17 -3.77 -1.34
C SER A 25 7.07 -3.97 -2.55
N ALA A 26 6.60 -4.67 -3.57
CA ALA A 26 7.39 -4.93 -4.76
C ALA A 26 7.70 -3.66 -5.55
N VAL A 27 6.68 -2.83 -5.79
CA VAL A 27 6.85 -1.60 -6.57
C VAL A 27 7.75 -0.61 -5.83
N ILE A 28 7.52 -0.45 -4.52
CA ILE A 28 8.33 0.48 -3.72
C ILE A 28 9.77 -0.03 -3.60
N ALA A 29 9.96 -1.33 -3.39
CA ALA A 29 11.31 -1.91 -3.33
C ALA A 29 12.07 -1.70 -4.64
N SER A 30 11.41 -1.88 -5.77
CA SER A 30 12.00 -1.66 -7.08
C SER A 30 12.42 -0.20 -7.25
N HIS A 31 11.55 0.73 -6.88
CA HIS A 31 11.84 2.15 -6.96
C HIS A 31 13.05 2.53 -6.11
N LEU A 32 13.07 2.07 -4.85
CA LEU A 32 14.18 2.36 -3.94
C LEU A 32 15.50 1.74 -4.42
N TYR A 33 15.42 0.53 -4.95
CA TYR A 33 16.60 -0.13 -5.49
C TYR A 33 17.26 0.70 -6.59
N LEU A 34 16.45 1.28 -7.47
CA LEU A 34 16.96 2.09 -8.58
C LEU A 34 17.42 3.49 -8.14
N GLU A 35 16.71 4.09 -7.18
CA GLU A 35 16.99 5.47 -6.76
C GLU A 35 18.07 5.57 -5.69
N VAL A 36 18.40 4.48 -5.00
CA VAL A 36 19.38 4.48 -3.92
C VAL A 36 20.39 3.36 -4.17
N PRO A 37 21.22 3.49 -5.23
CA PRO A 37 22.10 2.38 -5.64
C PRO A 37 23.19 2.03 -4.61
N ALA A 38 23.52 2.93 -3.70
CA ALA A 38 24.52 2.66 -2.66
C ALA A 38 23.92 2.05 -1.38
N GLY A 39 22.58 1.93 -1.32
CA GLY A 39 21.92 1.37 -0.14
C GLY A 39 22.00 -0.15 -0.10
N ASP A 40 22.35 -0.70 1.06
CA ASP A 40 22.34 -2.14 1.25
C ASP A 40 20.91 -2.61 1.59
N GLU A 41 20.74 -3.94 1.72
CA GLU A 41 19.44 -4.53 2.00
C GLU A 41 18.79 -3.94 3.26
N GLY A 42 19.56 -3.82 4.35
CA GLY A 42 19.00 -3.30 5.60
C GLY A 42 18.56 -1.86 5.48
N TYR A 43 19.32 -1.04 4.80
CA TYR A 43 18.99 0.37 4.58
C TYR A 43 17.72 0.50 3.74
N LEU A 44 17.65 -0.23 2.62
CA LEU A 44 16.49 -0.19 1.73
C LEU A 44 15.24 -0.73 2.43
N THR A 45 15.39 -1.76 3.26
CA THR A 45 14.27 -2.31 4.02
C THR A 45 13.70 -1.28 5.00
N LYS A 46 14.59 -0.52 5.66
CA LYS A 46 14.15 0.54 6.57
C LYS A 46 13.41 1.66 5.83
N MET A 47 13.92 2.04 4.65
CA MET A 47 13.27 3.04 3.82
C MET A 47 11.87 2.58 3.41
N ARG A 48 11.76 1.34 2.92
CA ARG A 48 10.46 0.77 2.53
C ARG A 48 9.49 0.77 3.70
N SER A 49 9.96 0.38 4.89
CA SER A 49 9.11 0.33 6.09
C SER A 49 8.52 1.68 6.44
N LYS A 50 9.22 2.77 6.17
CA LYS A 50 8.69 4.11 6.40
C LYS A 50 7.56 4.44 5.44
N VAL A 51 7.69 4.01 4.18
CA VAL A 51 6.67 4.28 3.16
C VAL A 51 5.40 3.47 3.41
N VAL A 52 5.55 2.18 3.79
CA VAL A 52 4.39 1.29 3.99
C VAL A 52 4.01 1.12 5.46
N SER A 53 4.35 2.09 6.30
CA SER A 53 3.95 2.06 7.70
C SER A 53 2.42 2.08 7.83
N ARG A 54 1.92 1.51 8.94
CA ARG A 54 0.48 1.53 9.21
C ARG A 54 -0.08 2.95 9.21
N GLU A 55 0.68 3.87 9.80
CA GLU A 55 0.28 5.27 9.86
C GLU A 55 0.10 5.87 8.47
N HIS A 56 1.08 5.66 7.58
CA HIS A 56 1.02 6.21 6.23
C HIS A 56 -0.09 5.57 5.40
N LEU A 57 -0.24 4.24 5.48
CA LEU A 57 -1.30 3.55 4.76
C LEU A 57 -2.68 4.00 5.23
N ASN A 58 -2.84 4.23 6.54
CA ASN A 58 -4.10 4.76 7.06
C ASN A 58 -4.39 6.16 6.51
N GLU A 59 -3.38 7.01 6.41
CA GLU A 59 -3.54 8.33 5.83
C GLU A 59 -3.98 8.27 4.36
N LEU A 60 -3.34 7.37 3.60
CA LEU A 60 -3.69 7.19 2.19
C LEU A 60 -5.14 6.72 2.02
N GLY A 61 -5.56 5.77 2.85
CA GLY A 61 -6.94 5.29 2.83
C GLY A 61 -7.94 6.38 3.20
N LYS A 62 -7.60 7.21 4.17
CA LYS A 62 -8.46 8.33 4.57
C LYS A 62 -8.58 9.38 3.47
N GLU A 63 -7.46 9.71 2.83
CA GLU A 63 -7.46 10.71 1.74
C GLU A 63 -8.37 10.28 0.59
N LEU A 64 -8.42 8.99 0.29
CA LEU A 64 -9.27 8.46 -0.76
C LEU A 64 -10.70 8.22 -0.29
N ASN A 65 -10.98 8.44 0.99
CA ASN A 65 -12.30 8.22 1.59
C ASN A 65 -12.87 6.83 1.31
N LEU A 66 -12.01 5.82 1.42
CA LEU A 66 -12.39 4.45 1.07
C LEU A 66 -13.43 3.87 2.01
N ILE A 67 -13.48 4.35 3.26
CA ILE A 67 -14.45 3.86 4.24
C ILE A 67 -15.89 4.06 3.78
N SER A 68 -16.15 5.12 3.01
CA SER A 68 -17.50 5.40 2.52
C SER A 68 -18.02 4.32 1.57
N LEU A 69 -17.09 3.56 0.95
CA LEU A 69 -17.46 2.50 0.03
C LEU A 69 -17.93 1.23 0.75
N VAL A 70 -17.59 1.07 2.02
CA VAL A 70 -17.88 -0.16 2.77
C VAL A 70 -18.71 0.05 4.02
N GLU A 71 -18.99 1.29 4.43
CA GLU A 71 -19.75 1.58 5.66
C GLU A 71 -21.10 0.86 5.71
N SER A 72 -21.80 0.77 4.59
CA SER A 72 -23.10 0.11 4.52
C SER A 72 -23.01 -1.42 4.53
N LYS A 73 -21.78 -1.96 4.39
CA LYS A 73 -21.56 -3.41 4.29
C LYS A 73 -20.93 -4.00 5.54
N ILE A 74 -20.31 -3.18 6.38
CA ILE A 74 -19.61 -3.62 7.58
C ILE A 74 -20.25 -2.94 8.79
N PRO A 75 -20.71 -3.72 9.80
CA PRO A 75 -21.24 -3.14 11.04
C PRO A 75 -20.21 -2.22 11.71
N ALA A 76 -20.70 -1.11 12.25
CA ALA A 76 -19.83 -0.07 12.82
C ALA A 76 -18.85 -0.58 13.88
N GLY A 77 -19.21 -1.60 14.62
CA GLY A 77 -18.33 -2.14 15.65
C GLY A 77 -17.22 -3.05 15.15
N GLN A 78 -17.15 -3.29 13.86
CA GLN A 78 -16.14 -4.19 13.28
C GLN A 78 -14.97 -3.47 12.61
N PHE A 79 -14.97 -2.13 12.63
CA PHE A 79 -13.84 -1.38 12.09
C PHE A 79 -12.70 -1.39 13.11
N GLY A 80 -11.56 -1.98 12.74
CA GLY A 80 -10.35 -1.91 13.54
C GLY A 80 -9.61 -0.60 13.31
N ASP A 81 -8.57 -0.36 14.12
CA ASP A 81 -7.80 0.88 14.05
C ASP A 81 -7.11 1.08 12.70
N ASN A 82 -6.80 -0.02 12.01
CA ASN A 82 -6.07 0.03 10.74
C ASN A 82 -6.99 -0.12 9.52
N ILE A 83 -8.29 0.12 9.69
CA ILE A 83 -9.25 -0.11 8.59
C ILE A 83 -8.90 0.69 7.33
N HIS A 84 -8.48 1.93 7.48
CA HIS A 84 -8.19 2.76 6.32
C HIS A 84 -7.01 2.23 5.50
N GLY A 85 -5.94 1.81 6.17
CA GLY A 85 -4.79 1.23 5.50
C GLY A 85 -5.12 -0.13 4.90
N ASN A 86 -5.92 -0.93 5.59
CA ASN A 86 -6.36 -2.22 5.08
C ASN A 86 -7.21 -2.05 3.81
N LEU A 87 -8.08 -1.04 3.79
CA LEU A 87 -8.87 -0.71 2.62
C LEU A 87 -7.99 -0.28 1.45
N PHE A 88 -6.95 0.50 1.74
CA PHE A 88 -6.00 0.92 0.71
C PHE A 88 -5.28 -0.28 0.10
N GLU A 89 -4.81 -1.19 0.93
CA GLU A 89 -4.15 -2.41 0.45
C GLU A 89 -5.10 -3.26 -0.39
N ALA A 90 -6.34 -3.41 0.07
CA ALA A 90 -7.34 -4.17 -0.68
C ALA A 90 -7.65 -3.53 -2.04
N LEU A 91 -7.68 -2.20 -2.08
CA LEU A 91 -7.88 -1.47 -3.34
C LEU A 91 -6.74 -1.76 -4.32
N VAL A 92 -5.50 -1.72 -3.85
CA VAL A 92 -4.33 -2.03 -4.68
C VAL A 92 -4.44 -3.46 -5.23
N GLY A 93 -4.81 -4.42 -4.39
CA GLY A 93 -4.99 -5.80 -4.81
C GLY A 93 -6.09 -5.94 -5.86
N ALA A 94 -7.20 -5.23 -5.68
CA ALA A 94 -8.32 -5.25 -6.62
C ALA A 94 -7.92 -4.66 -7.98
N ILE A 95 -7.15 -3.57 -7.96
CA ILE A 95 -6.67 -2.94 -9.19
C ILE A 95 -5.75 -3.90 -9.95
N PHE A 96 -4.87 -4.59 -9.23
CA PHE A 96 -3.99 -5.56 -9.87
C PHE A 96 -4.78 -6.66 -10.57
N LEU A 97 -5.80 -7.21 -9.90
CA LEU A 97 -6.60 -8.28 -10.48
C LEU A 97 -7.43 -7.80 -11.68
N ASP A 98 -7.93 -6.58 -11.62
CA ASP A 98 -8.81 -6.05 -12.67
C ASP A 98 -8.04 -5.49 -13.86
N LYS A 99 -6.94 -4.80 -13.62
CA LYS A 99 -6.22 -4.03 -14.66
C LYS A 99 -4.81 -4.54 -14.96
N GLY A 100 -4.29 -5.47 -14.16
CA GLY A 100 -2.96 -6.04 -14.38
C GLY A 100 -1.84 -5.24 -13.71
N TYR A 101 -0.62 -5.77 -13.86
CA TYR A 101 0.55 -5.25 -13.15
C TYR A 101 0.87 -3.81 -13.52
N LYS A 102 0.92 -3.50 -14.81
CA LYS A 102 1.36 -2.18 -15.26
C LYS A 102 0.45 -1.06 -14.77
N TYR A 103 -0.85 -1.28 -14.83
CA TYR A 103 -1.81 -0.31 -14.32
C TYR A 103 -1.67 -0.15 -12.81
N CYS A 104 -1.49 -1.25 -12.10
CA CYS A 104 -1.31 -1.23 -10.65
C CYS A 104 -0.02 -0.48 -10.27
N GLU A 105 1.07 -0.75 -10.98
CA GLU A 105 2.33 -0.03 -10.79
C GLU A 105 2.14 1.47 -10.96
N ASN A 106 1.47 1.88 -12.04
CA ASN A 106 1.21 3.29 -12.31
C ASN A 106 0.35 3.93 -11.22
N PHE A 107 -0.63 3.19 -10.71
CA PHE A 107 -1.47 3.65 -9.60
C PHE A 107 -0.63 3.89 -8.35
N ILE A 108 0.27 2.96 -8.02
CA ILE A 108 1.14 3.09 -6.85
C ILE A 108 2.08 4.29 -7.01
N TYR A 109 2.65 4.49 -8.20
CA TYR A 109 3.48 5.65 -8.47
C TYR A 109 2.70 6.94 -8.28
N LYS A 110 1.50 7.01 -8.83
CA LYS A 110 0.68 8.22 -8.76
C LYS A 110 0.21 8.55 -7.35
N GLN A 111 -0.20 7.53 -6.58
CA GLN A 111 -0.82 7.74 -5.28
C GLN A 111 0.18 7.73 -4.12
N VAL A 112 1.29 7.04 -4.25
CA VAL A 112 2.21 6.83 -3.14
C VAL A 112 3.59 7.43 -3.42
N ILE A 113 4.22 7.03 -4.51
CA ILE A 113 5.62 7.37 -4.74
C ILE A 113 5.79 8.85 -5.08
N THR A 114 5.11 9.32 -6.11
CA THR A 114 5.25 10.70 -6.56
C THR A 114 4.90 11.72 -5.47
N PRO A 115 3.77 11.58 -4.75
CA PRO A 115 3.41 12.58 -3.73
C PRO A 115 4.19 12.47 -2.42
N TYR A 116 4.63 11.27 -2.03
CA TYR A 116 5.09 11.05 -0.65
C TYR A 116 6.50 10.48 -0.51
N VAL A 117 7.09 9.95 -1.57
CA VAL A 117 8.43 9.37 -1.47
C VAL A 117 9.46 10.37 -1.96
N ASP A 118 10.02 11.12 -1.01
CA ASP A 118 11.13 12.01 -1.23
C ASP A 118 12.37 11.32 -0.65
N ILE A 119 13.29 10.93 -1.53
CA ILE A 119 14.47 10.15 -1.13
C ILE A 119 15.30 10.89 -0.08
N GLU A 120 15.52 12.17 -0.24
CA GLU A 120 16.32 12.94 0.73
C GLU A 120 15.68 12.96 2.11
N THR A 121 14.37 13.22 2.18
CA THR A 121 13.64 13.21 3.44
C THR A 121 13.63 11.82 4.06
N LEU A 122 13.43 10.79 3.23
CA LEU A 122 13.38 9.42 3.69
C LEU A 122 14.74 8.97 4.24
N GLU A 123 15.83 9.32 3.56
CA GLU A 123 17.17 9.04 4.02
C GLU A 123 17.45 9.73 5.36
N GLY A 124 17.01 10.97 5.51
CA GLY A 124 17.15 11.71 6.76
C GLY A 124 16.45 11.02 7.92
N LYS A 125 15.27 10.48 7.71
CA LYS A 125 14.54 9.73 8.74
C LYS A 125 15.29 8.46 9.16
N VAL A 126 15.88 7.75 8.23
CA VAL A 126 16.63 6.53 8.53
C VAL A 126 17.93 6.85 9.27
N ILE A 127 18.67 7.88 8.82
CA ILE A 127 19.92 8.31 9.45
C ILE A 127 19.67 8.84 10.86
N SER A 128 18.65 9.69 11.04
CA SER A 128 18.31 10.26 12.35
C SER A 128 17.99 9.18 13.38
N TYR A 129 17.44 8.08 12.95
CA TYR A 129 17.10 6.97 13.82
C TYR A 129 18.33 6.29 14.40
N LYS A 130 19.46 6.37 13.71
CA LYS A 130 20.72 5.71 14.13
C LYS A 130 21.58 6.58 15.03
N SER A 131 21.29 7.86 15.12
CA SER A 131 22.13 8.79 15.91
C SER A 131 21.68 8.88 17.41
#